data_270353262f078e0488d459f4e6893e58
#
_entry.id   270353262f078e0488d459f4e6893e58
#
_cell.length_a   1.000
_cell.length_b   1.000
_cell.length_c   1.000
_cell.angle_alpha   90.00
_cell.angle_beta   90.00
_cell.angle_gamma   90.00
#
_symmetry.space_group_name_H-M   'P 1'
#
loop_
_entity.id
_entity.type
_entity.pdbx_description
1 polymer ?
#
loop_
_entity_poly.entity_id
_entity_poly.type
_entity_poly.pdbx_seq_one_letter_code
_entity_poly.pdbx_strand_id
1 'polypeptide(L)'
;MFDPENPPEIAASAWLNVEKPMSLKALRGKVVVMAAFQMLCKGSINHALPQMMRLNRCFQRDEVEVIGLHMVFEKHGEMTPEKLAEFATEHDLDFPIAIDKAGKRPLEDLPQTMAAYEIQGTPTILLFDRQGRLRRHYLGQVDDLRLGAEIMALAMEDAHGPREASIAVERRLHATLSDPHDHDHHGHDHDGGCCGGHHHDHDHKHEAYVHGPGCNHDHGHDHPPDPKTADTVGAQLRGKR
;
A
#
# COMPACT_ATOMS: atom_id res chain seq x y z
N MET A 1 20.28 -9.09 -8.65
CA MET A 1 20.17 -7.97 -7.64
C MET A 1 20.54 -6.69 -8.34
N PHE A 2 19.69 -5.68 -8.31
CA PHE A 2 19.95 -4.35 -8.87
C PHE A 2 20.72 -3.47 -7.87
N ASP A 3 21.32 -2.37 -8.36
CA ASP A 3 22.04 -1.39 -7.53
C ASP A 3 21.05 -0.32 -7.01
N PRO A 4 20.78 -0.24 -5.69
CA PRO A 4 19.92 0.79 -5.13
C PRO A 4 20.43 2.24 -5.32
N GLU A 5 21.74 2.43 -5.52
CA GLU A 5 22.31 3.75 -5.81
C GLU A 5 22.03 4.21 -7.25
N ASN A 6 21.82 3.25 -8.16
CA ASN A 6 21.46 3.48 -9.57
C ASN A 6 20.32 2.55 -9.99
N PRO A 7 19.10 2.75 -9.43
CA PRO A 7 17.98 1.88 -9.71
C PRO A 7 17.58 1.96 -11.20
N PRO A 8 17.05 0.85 -11.77
CA PRO A 8 16.58 0.83 -13.14
C PRO A 8 15.40 1.79 -13.36
N GLU A 9 15.23 2.28 -14.59
CA GLU A 9 14.06 3.08 -14.97
C GLU A 9 12.77 2.25 -14.96
N ILE A 10 11.62 2.94 -14.85
CA ILE A 10 10.31 2.32 -14.95
C ILE A 10 10.08 1.89 -16.39
N ALA A 11 9.87 0.61 -16.61
CA ALA A 11 9.54 0.06 -17.92
C ALA A 11 8.02 0.10 -18.15
N ALA A 12 7.46 1.29 -18.36
CA ALA A 12 6.03 1.44 -18.60
C ALA A 12 5.66 1.19 -20.06
N SER A 13 4.54 0.50 -20.31
CA SER A 13 3.91 0.38 -21.62
C SER A 13 2.97 1.54 -21.92
N ALA A 14 2.34 2.10 -20.90
CA ALA A 14 1.46 3.26 -20.95
C ALA A 14 1.40 3.97 -19.60
N TRP A 15 0.80 5.14 -19.58
CA TRP A 15 0.59 5.94 -18.39
C TRP A 15 -0.84 6.47 -18.34
N LEU A 16 -1.41 6.59 -17.14
CA LEU A 16 -2.65 7.29 -16.87
C LEU A 16 -2.37 8.55 -16.04
N ASN A 17 -3.26 9.52 -16.09
CA ASN A 17 -3.24 10.77 -15.30
C ASN A 17 -2.00 11.65 -15.53
N VAL A 18 -1.37 11.52 -16.70
CA VAL A 18 -0.24 12.37 -17.11
C VAL A 18 -0.36 12.77 -18.57
N GLU A 19 0.15 13.94 -18.91
CA GLU A 19 0.23 14.38 -20.32
C GLU A 19 1.38 13.73 -21.07
N LYS A 20 2.47 13.39 -20.38
CA LYS A 20 3.69 12.82 -20.96
C LYS A 20 4.22 11.71 -20.06
N PRO A 21 4.80 10.66 -20.64
CA PRO A 21 5.48 9.61 -19.88
C PRO A 21 6.54 10.20 -18.93
N MET A 22 6.63 9.65 -17.74
CA MET A 22 7.59 10.05 -16.70
C MET A 22 8.78 9.08 -16.67
N SER A 23 9.91 9.53 -16.13
CA SER A 23 11.08 8.69 -15.84
C SER A 23 11.68 9.07 -14.49
N LEU A 24 12.29 8.13 -13.78
CA LEU A 24 12.97 8.41 -12.51
C LEU A 24 14.10 9.43 -12.70
N LYS A 25 14.79 9.37 -13.84
CA LYS A 25 15.83 10.33 -14.18
C LYS A 25 15.30 11.77 -14.28
N ALA A 26 14.10 11.95 -14.86
CA ALA A 26 13.49 13.28 -14.98
C ALA A 26 12.93 13.80 -13.64
N LEU A 27 12.71 12.91 -12.67
CA LEU A 27 12.20 13.24 -11.33
C LEU A 27 13.31 13.51 -10.31
N ARG A 28 14.58 13.47 -10.71
CA ARG A 28 15.68 13.88 -9.82
C ARG A 28 15.48 15.31 -9.32
N GLY A 29 15.78 15.53 -8.06
CA GLY A 29 15.45 16.74 -7.32
C GLY A 29 14.21 16.60 -6.45
N LYS A 30 13.35 15.61 -6.72
CA LYS A 30 12.18 15.28 -5.91
C LYS A 30 12.36 13.95 -5.16
N VAL A 31 11.65 13.78 -4.07
CA VAL A 31 11.40 12.46 -3.50
C VAL A 31 10.33 11.77 -4.35
N VAL A 32 10.50 10.49 -4.67
CA VAL A 32 9.49 9.73 -5.39
C VAL A 32 8.97 8.59 -4.50
N VAL A 33 7.65 8.55 -4.34
CA VAL A 33 6.95 7.46 -3.65
C VAL A 33 6.20 6.66 -4.69
N MET A 34 6.61 5.41 -4.92
CA MET A 34 5.97 4.54 -5.90
C MET A 34 5.28 3.38 -5.21
N ALA A 35 4.00 3.19 -5.47
CA ALA A 35 3.24 2.02 -5.04
C ALA A 35 3.05 1.05 -6.20
N ALA A 36 3.70 -0.10 -6.13
CA ALA A 36 3.43 -1.23 -6.99
C ALA A 36 2.13 -1.92 -6.53
N PHE A 37 1.15 -2.02 -7.42
CA PHE A 37 -0.17 -2.50 -7.09
C PHE A 37 -0.82 -3.33 -8.21
N GLN A 38 -1.84 -4.11 -7.83
CA GLN A 38 -2.81 -4.70 -8.75
C GLN A 38 -4.21 -4.22 -8.38
N MET A 39 -5.04 -3.90 -9.37
CA MET A 39 -6.40 -3.40 -9.16
C MET A 39 -7.36 -4.44 -8.57
N LEU A 40 -6.99 -5.72 -8.53
CA LEU A 40 -7.74 -6.80 -7.89
C LEU A 40 -7.15 -7.24 -6.54
N CYS A 41 -6.05 -6.64 -6.11
CA CYS A 41 -5.42 -6.94 -4.82
C CYS A 41 -6.10 -6.18 -3.68
N LYS A 42 -6.71 -6.89 -2.73
CA LYS A 42 -7.38 -6.29 -1.57
C LYS A 42 -6.45 -5.39 -0.74
N GLY A 43 -5.20 -5.79 -0.53
CA GLY A 43 -4.21 -4.98 0.18
C GLY A 43 -3.91 -3.67 -0.55
N SER A 44 -3.83 -3.71 -1.90
CA SER A 44 -3.67 -2.51 -2.71
C SER A 44 -4.88 -1.58 -2.59
N ILE A 45 -6.10 -2.11 -2.77
CA ILE A 45 -7.34 -1.32 -2.75
C ILE A 45 -7.61 -0.71 -1.38
N ASN A 46 -7.48 -1.50 -0.32
CA ASN A 46 -7.88 -1.08 1.01
C ASN A 46 -6.82 -0.25 1.75
N HIS A 47 -5.54 -0.37 1.37
CA HIS A 47 -4.44 0.26 2.10
C HIS A 47 -3.55 1.12 1.22
N ALA A 48 -2.84 0.55 0.24
CA ALA A 48 -1.82 1.28 -0.49
C ALA A 48 -2.36 2.43 -1.35
N LEU A 49 -3.42 2.21 -2.13
CA LEU A 49 -4.01 3.25 -2.98
C LEU A 49 -4.59 4.42 -2.15
N PRO A 50 -5.40 4.19 -1.09
CA PRO A 50 -5.81 5.26 -0.20
C PRO A 50 -4.64 6.01 0.48
N GLN A 51 -3.55 5.30 0.82
CA GLN A 51 -2.33 5.91 1.33
C GLN A 51 -1.68 6.83 0.29
N MET A 52 -1.53 6.36 -0.96
CA MET A 52 -0.99 7.18 -2.06
C MET A 52 -1.83 8.44 -2.31
N MET A 53 -3.16 8.33 -2.27
CA MET A 53 -4.04 9.50 -2.41
C MET A 53 -3.82 10.52 -1.28
N ARG A 54 -3.66 10.06 -0.03
CA ARG A 54 -3.35 10.95 1.10
C ARG A 54 -2.00 11.63 0.91
N LEU A 55 -0.97 10.90 0.48
CA LEU A 55 0.35 11.45 0.20
C LEU A 55 0.30 12.47 -0.94
N ASN A 56 -0.38 12.16 -2.06
CA ASN A 56 -0.52 13.06 -3.20
C ASN A 56 -1.20 14.39 -2.84
N ARG A 57 -2.10 14.38 -1.85
CA ARG A 57 -2.77 15.59 -1.32
C ARG A 57 -1.97 16.31 -0.23
N CYS A 58 -1.12 15.58 0.49
CA CYS A 58 -0.35 16.12 1.62
C CYS A 58 0.90 16.89 1.17
N PHE A 59 1.59 16.37 0.16
CA PHE A 59 2.87 16.92 -0.29
C PHE A 59 2.73 17.76 -1.57
N GLN A 60 3.59 18.78 -1.71
CA GLN A 60 3.70 19.56 -2.95
C GLN A 60 4.38 18.71 -4.02
N ARG A 61 3.81 18.64 -5.22
CA ARG A 61 4.30 17.82 -6.33
C ARG A 61 5.66 18.26 -6.89
N ASP A 62 6.13 19.44 -6.60
CA ASP A 62 7.48 19.89 -6.92
C ASP A 62 8.55 19.35 -5.96
N GLU A 63 8.18 18.91 -4.77
CA GLU A 63 9.05 18.28 -3.78
C GLU A 63 8.91 16.76 -3.71
N VAL A 64 7.69 16.25 -3.78
CA VAL A 64 7.37 14.82 -3.67
C VAL A 64 6.44 14.38 -4.80
N GLU A 65 6.87 13.43 -5.60
CA GLU A 65 6.03 12.83 -6.66
C GLU A 65 5.51 11.47 -6.22
N VAL A 66 4.19 11.28 -6.31
CA VAL A 66 3.53 10.01 -6.01
C VAL A 66 3.20 9.30 -7.32
N ILE A 67 3.57 8.02 -7.45
CA ILE A 67 3.37 7.23 -8.65
C ILE A 67 2.75 5.88 -8.29
N GLY A 68 1.68 5.49 -8.97
CA GLY A 68 1.20 4.12 -9.00
C GLY A 68 1.93 3.32 -10.09
N LEU A 69 2.37 2.10 -9.79
CA LEU A 69 2.87 1.15 -10.77
C LEU A 69 1.94 -0.04 -10.82
N HIS A 70 1.06 -0.08 -11.82
CA HIS A 70 0.15 -1.21 -12.02
C HIS A 70 0.87 -2.37 -12.70
N MET A 71 0.95 -3.51 -12.01
CA MET A 71 1.62 -4.71 -12.49
C MET A 71 0.62 -5.83 -12.71
N VAL A 72 0.75 -6.55 -13.84
CA VAL A 72 -0.12 -7.68 -14.17
C VAL A 72 0.73 -8.93 -14.31
N PHE A 73 0.75 -9.78 -13.28
CA PHE A 73 1.45 -11.06 -13.27
C PHE A 73 0.51 -12.26 -13.09
N GLU A 74 -0.78 -11.99 -12.89
CA GLU A 74 -1.86 -12.97 -12.87
C GLU A 74 -3.14 -12.33 -13.44
N LYS A 75 -4.18 -13.12 -13.72
CA LYS A 75 -5.52 -12.66 -14.16
C LYS A 75 -5.46 -11.61 -15.29
N HIS A 76 -4.58 -11.79 -16.26
CA HIS A 76 -4.28 -10.83 -17.34
C HIS A 76 -5.54 -10.36 -18.09
N GLY A 77 -6.54 -11.24 -18.30
CA GLY A 77 -7.80 -10.87 -18.96
C GLY A 77 -8.74 -9.99 -18.13
N GLU A 78 -8.50 -9.92 -16.82
CA GLU A 78 -9.30 -9.12 -15.90
C GLU A 78 -8.67 -7.74 -15.61
N MET A 79 -7.38 -7.57 -15.88
CA MET A 79 -6.59 -6.35 -15.57
C MET A 79 -6.03 -5.71 -16.84
N THR A 80 -6.91 -5.37 -17.79
CA THR A 80 -6.52 -4.66 -19.01
C THR A 80 -6.33 -3.16 -18.77
N PRO A 81 -5.61 -2.43 -19.65
CA PRO A 81 -5.44 -0.98 -19.54
C PRO A 81 -6.77 -0.21 -19.49
N GLU A 82 -7.79 -0.65 -20.25
CA GLU A 82 -9.11 -0.04 -20.27
C GLU A 82 -9.82 -0.19 -18.92
N LYS A 83 -9.81 -1.40 -18.35
CA LYS A 83 -10.36 -1.66 -17.02
C LYS A 83 -9.61 -0.93 -15.92
N LEU A 84 -8.29 -0.75 -16.07
CA LEU A 84 -7.53 0.07 -15.13
C LEU A 84 -7.93 1.54 -15.20
N ALA A 85 -8.24 2.08 -16.38
CA ALA A 85 -8.71 3.45 -16.53
C ALA A 85 -10.09 3.65 -15.89
N GLU A 86 -11.00 2.68 -16.05
CA GLU A 86 -12.31 2.65 -15.37
C GLU A 86 -12.12 2.59 -13.85
N PHE A 87 -11.29 1.64 -13.38
CA PHE A 87 -10.96 1.49 -11.96
C PHE A 87 -10.35 2.77 -11.36
N ALA A 88 -9.42 3.41 -12.06
CA ALA A 88 -8.81 4.66 -11.59
C ALA A 88 -9.83 5.78 -11.44
N THR A 89 -10.83 5.84 -12.33
CA THR A 89 -11.92 6.79 -12.26
C THR A 89 -12.88 6.47 -11.11
N GLU A 90 -13.28 5.20 -10.95
CA GLU A 90 -14.18 4.76 -9.88
C GLU A 90 -13.61 4.97 -8.47
N HIS A 91 -12.29 4.90 -8.34
CA HIS A 91 -11.57 5.07 -7.07
C HIS A 91 -10.97 6.46 -6.88
N ASP A 92 -11.27 7.43 -7.75
CA ASP A 92 -10.74 8.81 -7.70
C ASP A 92 -9.21 8.87 -7.60
N LEU A 93 -8.50 7.99 -8.31
CA LEU A 93 -7.04 7.99 -8.32
C LEU A 93 -6.54 9.17 -9.15
N ASP A 94 -6.02 10.20 -8.49
CA ASP A 94 -5.62 11.49 -9.06
C ASP A 94 -4.10 11.67 -9.26
N PHE A 95 -3.31 10.62 -9.01
CA PHE A 95 -1.87 10.59 -9.19
C PHE A 95 -1.46 9.84 -10.47
N PRO A 96 -0.24 10.06 -11.01
CA PRO A 96 0.31 9.31 -12.14
C PRO A 96 0.30 7.81 -11.94
N ILE A 97 -0.16 7.05 -12.94
CA ILE A 97 -0.13 5.59 -12.91
C ILE A 97 0.60 5.06 -14.13
N ALA A 98 1.73 4.38 -13.89
CA ALA A 98 2.45 3.61 -14.89
C ALA A 98 1.82 2.22 -15.05
N ILE A 99 1.65 1.73 -16.25
CA ILE A 99 1.30 0.34 -16.55
C ILE A 99 2.60 -0.38 -16.85
N ASP A 100 3.02 -1.29 -15.98
CA ASP A 100 4.28 -2.02 -16.17
C ASP A 100 4.26 -2.83 -17.46
N LYS A 101 5.35 -2.78 -18.17
CA LYS A 101 5.48 -3.49 -19.44
C LYS A 101 5.58 -4.99 -19.18
N ALA A 102 4.79 -5.78 -19.89
CA ALA A 102 4.85 -7.23 -19.83
C ALA A 102 6.27 -7.76 -20.08
N GLY A 103 6.59 -8.90 -19.52
CA GLY A 103 7.81 -9.62 -19.77
C GLY A 103 7.94 -10.03 -21.24
N LYS A 104 9.05 -10.63 -21.62
CA LYS A 104 9.29 -11.07 -23.03
C LYS A 104 8.26 -12.13 -23.46
N ARG A 105 7.82 -12.97 -22.54
CA ARG A 105 6.73 -13.94 -22.69
C ARG A 105 5.59 -13.53 -21.74
N PRO A 106 4.60 -12.74 -22.20
CA PRO A 106 3.68 -12.00 -21.33
C PRO A 106 2.88 -12.83 -20.30
N LEU A 107 2.71 -14.14 -20.55
CA LEU A 107 1.97 -15.02 -19.63
C LEU A 107 2.89 -15.88 -18.73
N GLU A 108 4.19 -15.86 -19.00
CA GLU A 108 5.17 -16.70 -18.30
C GLU A 108 6.19 -15.87 -17.51
N ASP A 109 6.60 -14.73 -18.07
CA ASP A 109 7.60 -13.86 -17.44
C ASP A 109 6.92 -12.77 -16.59
N LEU A 110 7.53 -12.41 -15.48
CA LEU A 110 7.09 -11.26 -14.67
C LEU A 110 7.16 -9.95 -15.49
N PRO A 111 6.32 -8.95 -15.18
CA PRO A 111 6.43 -7.61 -15.72
C PRO A 111 7.84 -7.04 -15.52
N GLN A 112 8.28 -6.18 -16.46
CA GLN A 112 9.69 -5.80 -16.56
C GLN A 112 10.19 -5.01 -15.35
N THR A 113 9.41 -4.05 -14.84
CA THR A 113 9.80 -3.28 -13.64
C THR A 113 9.69 -4.17 -12.40
N MET A 114 8.66 -5.02 -12.32
CA MET A 114 8.53 -6.01 -11.25
C MET A 114 9.78 -6.88 -11.13
N ALA A 115 10.24 -7.44 -12.26
CA ALA A 115 11.43 -8.28 -12.31
C ALA A 115 12.72 -7.49 -11.99
N ALA A 116 12.84 -6.25 -12.52
CA ALA A 116 14.02 -5.41 -12.33
C ALA A 116 14.22 -4.99 -10.87
N TYR A 117 13.13 -4.75 -10.13
CA TYR A 117 13.15 -4.38 -8.72
C TYR A 117 12.98 -5.57 -7.77
N GLU A 118 12.93 -6.80 -8.30
CA GLU A 118 12.74 -8.03 -7.51
C GLU A 118 11.48 -7.96 -6.61
N ILE A 119 10.40 -7.31 -7.11
CA ILE A 119 9.14 -7.15 -6.37
C ILE A 119 8.46 -8.52 -6.27
N GLN A 120 8.15 -8.95 -5.04
CA GLN A 120 7.61 -10.28 -4.77
C GLN A 120 6.08 -10.33 -4.73
N GLY A 121 5.42 -9.18 -4.67
CA GLY A 121 3.95 -9.10 -4.58
C GLY A 121 3.43 -7.69 -4.46
N THR A 122 2.12 -7.57 -4.28
CA THR A 122 1.42 -6.29 -4.13
C THR A 122 0.60 -6.24 -2.84
N PRO A 123 0.52 -5.07 -2.18
CA PRO A 123 1.24 -3.85 -2.54
C PRO A 123 2.72 -3.91 -2.18
N THR A 124 3.57 -3.16 -2.90
CA THR A 124 4.95 -2.88 -2.53
C THR A 124 5.20 -1.38 -2.66
N ILE A 125 5.78 -0.76 -1.64
CA ILE A 125 6.12 0.66 -1.65
C ILE A 125 7.61 0.82 -1.85
N LEU A 126 7.98 1.59 -2.87
CA LEU A 126 9.35 1.99 -3.18
C LEU A 126 9.50 3.49 -2.89
N LEU A 127 10.54 3.86 -2.15
CA LEU A 127 10.82 5.24 -1.81
C LEU A 127 12.19 5.64 -2.35
N PHE A 128 12.21 6.64 -3.22
CA PHE A 128 13.43 7.18 -3.83
C PHE A 128 13.73 8.56 -3.28
N ASP A 129 15.00 8.83 -3.03
CA ASP A 129 15.45 10.16 -2.61
C ASP A 129 15.59 11.15 -3.79
N ARG A 130 15.93 12.40 -3.48
CA ARG A 130 16.10 13.48 -4.45
C ARG A 130 17.22 13.25 -5.48
N GLN A 131 18.15 12.33 -5.20
CA GLN A 131 19.20 11.92 -6.14
C GLN A 131 18.75 10.73 -7.01
N GLY A 132 17.55 10.18 -6.77
CA GLY A 132 16.97 9.06 -7.49
C GLY A 132 17.48 7.70 -7.02
N ARG A 133 18.05 7.60 -5.81
CA ARG A 133 18.49 6.34 -5.20
C ARG A 133 17.32 5.69 -4.47
N LEU A 134 17.20 4.38 -4.56
CA LEU A 134 16.18 3.63 -3.80
C LEU A 134 16.61 3.57 -2.32
N ARG A 135 15.74 4.08 -1.44
CA ARG A 135 15.99 4.15 0.00
C ARG A 135 15.14 3.15 0.78
N ARG A 136 13.95 2.80 0.28
CA ARG A 136 13.05 1.82 0.90
C ARG A 136 12.39 0.93 -0.14
N HIS A 137 12.21 -0.32 0.25
CA HIS A 137 11.50 -1.34 -0.51
C HIS A 137 10.64 -2.15 0.47
N TYR A 138 9.39 -1.73 0.65
CA TYR A 138 8.46 -2.32 1.60
C TYR A 138 7.47 -3.24 0.90
N LEU A 139 7.48 -4.52 1.21
CA LEU A 139 6.42 -5.43 0.81
C LEU A 139 5.27 -5.35 1.81
N GLY A 140 4.04 -5.19 1.32
CA GLY A 140 2.85 -5.09 2.14
C GLY A 140 2.53 -3.67 2.58
N GLN A 141 1.84 -3.56 3.72
CA GLN A 141 1.38 -2.29 4.27
C GLN A 141 2.50 -1.61 5.07
N VAL A 142 2.59 -0.30 4.93
CA VAL A 142 3.49 0.56 5.71
C VAL A 142 2.64 1.55 6.50
N ASP A 143 3.01 1.81 7.75
CA ASP A 143 2.35 2.79 8.59
C ASP A 143 2.48 4.22 8.01
N ASP A 144 1.39 5.00 8.04
CA ASP A 144 1.33 6.36 7.48
C ASP A 144 2.31 7.32 8.18
N LEU A 145 2.47 7.20 9.50
CA LEU A 145 3.37 8.08 10.27
C LEU A 145 4.83 7.78 9.94
N ARG A 146 5.17 6.48 9.84
CA ARG A 146 6.50 6.05 9.41
C ARG A 146 6.83 6.55 8.01
N LEU A 147 5.95 6.26 7.05
CA LEU A 147 6.18 6.64 5.65
C LEU A 147 6.27 8.16 5.49
N GLY A 148 5.39 8.91 6.18
CA GLY A 148 5.42 10.37 6.20
C GLY A 148 6.72 10.93 6.80
N ALA A 149 7.21 10.37 7.90
CA ALA A 149 8.47 10.78 8.52
C ALA A 149 9.67 10.51 7.60
N GLU A 150 9.71 9.35 6.94
CA GLU A 150 10.78 8.99 5.99
C GLU A 150 10.76 9.90 4.76
N ILE A 151 9.59 10.14 4.16
CA ILE A 151 9.44 11.06 3.03
C ILE A 151 9.95 12.46 3.41
N MET A 152 9.53 12.98 4.58
CA MET A 152 9.95 14.31 5.01
C MET A 152 11.45 14.39 5.27
N ALA A 153 12.04 13.35 5.87
CA ALA A 153 13.49 13.29 6.09
C ALA A 153 14.26 13.33 4.77
N LEU A 154 13.81 12.58 3.75
CA LEU A 154 14.43 12.59 2.42
C LEU A 154 14.19 13.88 1.65
N ALA A 155 13.04 14.54 1.83
CA ALA A 155 12.75 15.84 1.23
C ALA A 155 13.66 16.96 1.79
N MET A 156 14.11 16.81 3.03
CA MET A 156 15.06 17.73 3.65
C MET A 156 16.54 17.47 3.27
N GLU A 157 16.83 16.34 2.62
CA GLU A 157 18.18 16.09 2.10
C GLU A 157 18.50 17.06 0.93
N ASP A 158 19.76 17.51 0.87
CA ASP A 158 20.22 18.26 -0.30
C ASP A 158 20.26 17.33 -1.53
N ALA A 159 19.60 17.75 -2.61
CA ALA A 159 19.57 17.01 -3.88
C ALA A 159 20.96 16.77 -4.50
N HIS A 160 21.94 17.56 -4.10
CA HIS A 160 23.34 17.51 -4.56
C HIS A 160 24.34 17.27 -3.41
N GLY A 161 23.80 16.94 -2.22
CA GLY A 161 24.60 16.73 -1.03
C GLY A 161 25.51 15.50 -1.11
N PRO A 162 26.58 15.46 -0.30
CA PRO A 162 27.49 14.33 -0.27
C PRO A 162 26.80 13.09 0.33
N ARG A 163 27.28 11.90 -0.04
CA ARG A 163 26.73 10.60 0.41
C ARG A 163 26.72 10.46 1.96
N GLU A 164 27.71 11.05 2.62
CA GLU A 164 27.84 11.06 4.08
C GLU A 164 26.65 11.73 4.76
N ALA A 165 26.09 12.79 4.16
CA ALA A 165 24.90 13.46 4.67
C ALA A 165 23.67 12.53 4.62
N SER A 166 23.48 11.78 3.54
CA SER A 166 22.40 10.80 3.43
C SER A 166 22.57 9.65 4.44
N ILE A 167 23.80 9.18 4.67
CA ILE A 167 24.10 8.17 5.69
C ILE A 167 23.75 8.69 7.10
N ALA A 168 24.02 9.97 7.37
CA ALA A 168 23.66 10.59 8.65
C ALA A 168 22.13 10.65 8.85
N VAL A 169 21.36 10.95 7.80
CA VAL A 169 19.88 10.90 7.83
C VAL A 169 19.40 9.48 8.10
N GLU A 170 19.96 8.45 7.42
CA GLU A 170 19.59 7.05 7.66
C GLU A 170 19.84 6.63 9.12
N ARG A 171 21.00 6.96 9.66
CA ARG A 171 21.31 6.68 11.07
C ARG A 171 20.32 7.35 12.01
N ARG A 172 19.91 8.59 11.69
CA ARG A 172 18.93 9.31 12.49
C ARG A 172 17.54 8.69 12.41
N LEU A 173 17.09 8.33 11.21
CA LEU A 173 15.82 7.62 11.02
C LEU A 173 15.80 6.30 11.79
N HIS A 174 16.85 5.50 11.66
CA HIS A 174 16.97 4.22 12.38
C HIS A 174 16.98 4.40 13.91
N ALA A 175 17.62 5.45 14.41
CA ALA A 175 17.63 5.74 15.85
C ALA A 175 16.33 6.35 16.39
N THR A 176 15.43 6.82 15.51
CA THR A 176 14.23 7.55 15.90
C THR A 176 12.96 6.74 15.70
N LEU A 177 12.90 5.96 14.62
CA LEU A 177 11.76 5.12 14.28
C LEU A 177 11.97 3.71 14.84
N SER A 178 10.95 3.15 15.50
CA SER A 178 10.96 1.73 15.92
C SER A 178 11.08 0.81 14.72
N ASP A 179 11.61 -0.39 14.91
CA ASP A 179 11.64 -1.40 13.87
C ASP A 179 10.20 -1.77 13.48
N PRO A 180 9.83 -1.76 12.18
CA PRO A 180 8.49 -2.16 11.74
C PRO A 180 8.15 -3.62 12.09
N HIS A 181 9.14 -4.45 12.38
CA HIS A 181 8.96 -5.86 12.76
C HIS A 181 8.86 -6.10 14.27
N ASP A 182 9.07 -5.08 15.12
CA ASP A 182 9.03 -5.22 16.58
C ASP A 182 7.61 -5.33 17.17
N HIS A 183 6.54 -5.22 16.35
CA HIS A 183 5.14 -5.21 16.83
C HIS A 183 4.43 -6.57 16.76
N ASP A 184 5.09 -7.66 16.32
CA ASP A 184 4.42 -8.94 16.04
C ASP A 184 4.53 -9.99 17.15
N HIS A 185 4.52 -9.60 18.45
CA HIS A 185 4.47 -10.58 19.55
C HIS A 185 3.25 -10.47 20.47
N HIS A 186 2.14 -9.91 20.00
CA HIS A 186 0.86 -10.08 20.66
C HIS A 186 -0.07 -10.90 19.77
N GLY A 187 -0.21 -12.19 20.15
CA GLY A 187 -1.08 -13.13 19.47
C GLY A 187 -2.50 -12.59 19.34
N HIS A 188 -2.91 -12.42 18.10
CA HIS A 188 -4.32 -12.33 17.74
C HIS A 188 -4.58 -13.39 16.69
N ASP A 189 -5.47 -14.31 17.03
CA ASP A 189 -6.05 -15.27 16.11
C ASP A 189 -6.68 -14.52 14.94
N HIS A 190 -6.11 -14.64 13.74
CA HIS A 190 -6.67 -14.07 12.53
C HIS A 190 -7.26 -15.17 11.66
N ASP A 191 -8.58 -15.34 11.76
CA ASP A 191 -9.39 -15.82 10.64
C ASP A 191 -9.35 -14.76 9.52
N GLY A 192 -8.63 -15.02 8.46
CA GLY A 192 -8.56 -14.10 7.33
C GLY A 192 -7.54 -14.55 6.29
N GLY A 193 -7.87 -15.58 5.50
CA GLY A 193 -7.02 -16.13 4.46
C GLY A 193 -6.58 -15.08 3.42
N CYS A 194 -5.28 -14.93 3.24
CA CYS A 194 -4.66 -14.34 2.06
C CYS A 194 -3.84 -15.38 1.31
N CYS A 195 -4.03 -15.37 0.01
CA CYS A 195 -3.55 -16.25 -1.03
C CYS A 195 -2.08 -16.69 -0.90
N GLY A 196 -1.86 -17.99 -0.75
CA GLY A 196 -0.55 -18.60 -0.84
C GLY A 196 -0.64 -20.06 -0.41
N GLY A 197 -1.06 -20.95 -1.33
CA GLY A 197 -1.19 -22.38 -1.04
C GLY A 197 0.17 -23.03 -0.83
N HIS A 198 0.37 -23.59 0.35
CA HIS A 198 1.23 -24.74 0.56
C HIS A 198 0.47 -25.73 1.43
N HIS A 199 0.04 -26.83 0.81
CA HIS A 199 -0.43 -28.01 1.51
C HIS A 199 0.76 -28.66 2.21
N HIS A 200 0.71 -28.71 3.53
CA HIS A 200 1.43 -29.71 4.32
C HIS A 200 0.39 -30.54 5.06
N ASP A 201 0.23 -31.76 4.58
CA ASP A 201 -0.48 -32.80 5.29
C ASP A 201 0.27 -33.18 6.58
N HIS A 202 -0.31 -32.83 7.72
CA HIS A 202 0.06 -33.44 9.00
C HIS A 202 -1.16 -34.10 9.62
N ASP A 203 -1.17 -35.44 9.52
CA ASP A 203 -2.05 -36.34 10.26
C ASP A 203 -1.80 -36.17 11.77
N HIS A 204 -2.73 -35.50 12.49
CA HIS A 204 -2.80 -35.56 13.94
C HIS A 204 -4.11 -36.23 14.37
N LYS A 205 -3.96 -37.46 14.90
CA LYS A 205 -5.02 -38.19 15.59
C LYS A 205 -5.44 -37.40 16.82
N HIS A 206 -6.72 -36.99 16.86
CA HIS A 206 -7.33 -36.43 18.05
C HIS A 206 -7.74 -37.55 19.00
N GLU A 207 -7.08 -37.63 20.16
CA GLU A 207 -7.59 -38.34 21.32
C GLU A 207 -8.64 -37.47 22.01
N ALA A 208 -9.82 -38.08 22.27
CA ALA A 208 -10.95 -37.42 22.87
C ALA A 208 -10.69 -37.12 24.36
N TYR A 209 -10.69 -35.86 24.76
CA TYR A 209 -10.76 -35.45 26.16
C TYR A 209 -12.22 -35.44 26.64
N VAL A 210 -12.49 -36.27 27.65
CA VAL A 210 -13.76 -36.35 28.35
C VAL A 210 -13.82 -35.23 29.40
N HIS A 211 -14.77 -34.31 29.26
CA HIS A 211 -15.04 -33.30 30.27
C HIS A 211 -15.85 -33.86 31.43
N GLY A 212 -15.31 -33.74 32.65
CA GLY A 212 -16.01 -34.02 33.89
C GLY A 212 -17.01 -32.90 34.25
N PRO A 213 -18.06 -33.21 35.05
CA PRO A 213 -19.12 -32.24 35.34
C PRO A 213 -18.68 -31.28 36.48
N GLY A 214 -18.71 -30.00 36.20
CA GLY A 214 -18.58 -28.99 37.26
C GLY A 214 -17.89 -27.68 36.86
N CYS A 215 -18.46 -26.91 35.94
CA CYS A 215 -18.18 -25.46 35.85
C CYS A 215 -19.45 -24.72 35.43
N ASN A 216 -20.14 -24.20 36.43
CA ASN A 216 -21.27 -23.27 36.30
C ASN A 216 -20.67 -21.86 36.06
N HIS A 217 -20.79 -21.33 34.86
CA HIS A 217 -20.56 -19.90 34.58
C HIS A 217 -21.83 -19.31 33.98
N ASP A 218 -22.57 -18.65 34.88
CA ASP A 218 -23.72 -17.82 34.56
C ASP A 218 -23.20 -16.50 34.00
N HIS A 219 -23.40 -16.25 32.70
CA HIS A 219 -23.18 -14.96 32.07
C HIS A 219 -24.52 -14.39 31.64
N GLY A 220 -25.11 -13.59 32.55
CA GLY A 220 -26.22 -12.72 32.24
C GLY A 220 -25.81 -11.63 31.27
N HIS A 221 -26.36 -11.67 30.05
CA HIS A 221 -26.30 -10.57 29.09
C HIS A 221 -27.60 -9.79 29.15
N ASP A 222 -27.57 -8.62 29.83
CA ASP A 222 -28.62 -7.62 29.75
C ASP A 222 -28.50 -6.90 28.38
N HIS A 223 -29.50 -7.10 27.53
CA HIS A 223 -29.71 -6.28 26.35
C HIS A 223 -30.69 -5.16 26.64
N PRO A 224 -30.39 -3.88 26.34
CA PRO A 224 -31.37 -2.82 26.38
C PRO A 224 -32.35 -2.93 25.20
N PRO A 225 -33.64 -2.51 25.37
CA PRO A 225 -34.67 -2.68 24.34
C PRO A 225 -34.58 -1.66 23.21
N ASP A 226 -34.96 -2.12 22.02
CA ASP A 226 -35.14 -1.36 20.78
C ASP A 226 -36.21 -0.26 20.94
N PRO A 227 -35.97 0.98 20.48
CA PRO A 227 -37.04 1.97 20.39
C PRO A 227 -37.70 1.94 19.01
N LYS A 228 -38.81 1.22 18.89
CA LYS A 228 -39.80 1.45 17.87
C LYS A 228 -41.03 2.08 18.49
N THR A 229 -41.56 3.08 17.74
CA THR A 229 -42.87 3.75 17.84
C THR A 229 -42.98 4.93 18.79
N ALA A 230 -43.09 6.11 18.23
CA ALA A 230 -44.11 7.07 18.58
C ALA A 230 -44.40 7.99 17.39
N ASP A 231 -45.62 7.87 16.96
CA ASP A 231 -46.30 8.68 15.93
C ASP A 231 -46.48 10.15 16.30
N THR A 232 -46.49 10.95 15.21
CA THR A 232 -47.46 12.04 14.92
C THR A 232 -47.83 13.07 16.01
N VAL A 233 -47.74 14.34 15.67
CA VAL A 233 -48.69 15.45 15.69
C VAL A 233 -47.87 16.76 15.73
N GLY A 234 -47.82 17.55 14.66
CA GLY A 234 -48.78 18.54 14.37
C GLY A 234 -48.37 19.99 14.67
N ALA A 235 -48.53 20.82 13.70
CA ALA A 235 -48.87 22.25 13.75
C ALA A 235 -47.75 23.31 13.70
N GLN A 236 -47.58 23.88 12.51
CA GLN A 236 -47.84 25.31 12.17
C GLN A 236 -47.50 26.37 13.24
N LEU A 237 -46.73 27.36 12.81
CA LEU A 237 -47.06 28.79 12.79
C LEU A 237 -45.82 29.63 12.37
N ARG A 238 -45.94 30.23 11.19
CA ARG A 238 -45.93 31.67 10.88
C ARG A 238 -44.92 32.56 11.61
N GLY A 239 -44.04 33.21 10.84
CA GLY A 239 -44.27 34.55 10.46
C GLY A 239 -43.09 35.50 10.64
N LYS A 240 -42.68 36.14 9.57
CA LYS A 240 -42.27 37.56 9.46
C LYS A 240 -41.07 38.04 10.32
N ARG A 241 -40.00 38.36 9.72
CA ARG A 241 -39.61 39.65 9.06
C ARG A 241 -38.24 39.51 8.44
#